data_aa025c91875ac7c530b579a40f2ead96
#
_entry.id   aa025c91875ac7c530b579a40f2ead96
#
_cell.length_a   1.000
_cell.length_b   1.000
_cell.length_c   1.000
_cell.angle_alpha   90.00
_cell.angle_beta   90.00
_cell.angle_gamma   90.00
#
_symmetry.space_group_name_H-M   'P 1'
#
loop_
_entity.id
_entity.type
_entity.pdbx_description
1 polymer ?
#
loop_
_entity_poly.entity_id
_entity_poly.type
_entity_poly.pdbx_seq_one_letter_code
_entity_poly.pdbx_strand_id
1 'polypeptide(L)'
;MRALTRIAVAFGLLGGALAAHAQQHFREYPSIESGWARDTGETPADPDRHAEFVIGRLMFPQTHRRYVLGAGGGDWHRGGTAWTVDYPDADRTLARILGRLSTIDVRLTEQPVNLDDDIDAYYWPFLISGLVGAWDLTDEQAAKLREYLLRGGFLLCDSFYGTVEWEGFVASIKRVFPDRPIIELPDDHPIFHVVYDLKDRPRIPTLQHLPRGYRNDGSVPHWRAILDDDNRVMVMITYNNDIADGWQHADNPYYPHESANLALRMGVNFAVYTLTH
;
A
#
# COMPACT_ATOMS: atom_id res chain seq x y z
N MET A 1 -30.60 -24.39 67.70
CA MET A 1 -29.50 -24.95 66.84
C MET A 1 -29.90 -24.66 65.43
N ARG A 2 -29.30 -23.66 64.79
CA ARG A 2 -29.56 -23.28 63.38
C ARG A 2 -28.35 -23.71 62.57
N ALA A 3 -28.56 -24.63 61.62
CA ALA A 3 -27.58 -25.07 60.67
C ALA A 3 -27.37 -24.01 59.60
N LEU A 4 -26.15 -23.49 59.45
CA LEU A 4 -25.70 -22.60 58.37
C LEU A 4 -25.24 -23.44 57.17
N THR A 5 -26.03 -23.45 56.11
CA THR A 5 -25.66 -24.06 54.83
C THR A 5 -24.72 -23.08 54.08
N ARG A 6 -23.47 -23.48 53.92
CA ARG A 6 -22.50 -22.75 53.09
C ARG A 6 -22.71 -23.11 51.62
N ILE A 7 -23.19 -22.15 50.83
CA ILE A 7 -23.22 -22.26 49.40
C ILE A 7 -21.83 -21.88 48.87
N ALA A 8 -21.11 -22.84 48.30
CA ALA A 8 -19.88 -22.58 47.57
C ALA A 8 -20.22 -22.21 46.13
N VAL A 9 -20.01 -20.93 45.78
CA VAL A 9 -20.11 -20.45 44.41
C VAL A 9 -18.80 -20.81 43.70
N ALA A 10 -18.84 -21.80 42.84
CA ALA A 10 -17.73 -22.13 41.96
C ALA A 10 -17.72 -21.11 40.80
N PHE A 11 -16.77 -20.16 40.83
CA PHE A 11 -16.42 -19.34 39.67
C PHE A 11 -15.68 -20.22 38.68
N GLY A 12 -16.38 -20.69 37.64
CA GLY A 12 -15.78 -21.27 36.47
C GLY A 12 -15.04 -20.20 35.70
N LEU A 13 -13.71 -20.18 35.78
CA LEU A 13 -12.85 -19.46 34.87
C LEU A 13 -12.97 -20.11 33.49
N LEU A 14 -13.86 -19.59 32.65
CA LEU A 14 -13.81 -19.76 31.21
C LEU A 14 -12.58 -18.99 30.70
N GLY A 15 -11.43 -19.66 30.73
CA GLY A 15 -10.26 -19.24 30.00
C GLY A 15 -10.53 -19.41 28.52
N GLY A 16 -11.11 -18.38 27.90
CA GLY A 16 -11.08 -18.27 26.45
C GLY A 16 -9.61 -18.23 26.03
N ALA A 17 -9.12 -19.29 25.41
CA ALA A 17 -7.88 -19.23 24.66
C ALA A 17 -8.12 -18.22 23.53
N LEU A 18 -7.66 -16.99 23.73
CA LEU A 18 -7.38 -16.07 22.64
C LEU A 18 -6.33 -16.79 21.81
N ALA A 19 -6.76 -17.41 20.70
CA ALA A 19 -5.83 -17.83 19.68
C ALA A 19 -5.06 -16.56 19.30
N ALA A 20 -3.82 -16.45 19.76
CA ALA A 20 -2.91 -15.45 19.28
C ALA A 20 -2.71 -15.77 17.80
N HIS A 21 -3.45 -15.11 16.95
CA HIS A 21 -3.21 -15.16 15.52
C HIS A 21 -1.86 -14.46 15.34
N ALA A 22 -0.83 -15.25 15.11
CA ALA A 22 0.51 -14.73 14.93
C ALA A 22 0.51 -13.92 13.62
N GLN A 23 1.04 -12.69 13.70
CA GLN A 23 1.44 -11.93 12.53
C GLN A 23 2.23 -12.85 11.60
N GLN A 24 2.00 -12.77 10.30
CA GLN A 24 2.77 -13.56 9.35
C GLN A 24 4.24 -13.18 9.40
N HIS A 25 5.12 -14.19 9.37
CA HIS A 25 6.55 -13.97 9.26
C HIS A 25 6.90 -13.31 7.93
N PHE A 26 7.84 -12.39 7.98
CA PHE A 26 8.37 -11.73 6.81
C PHE A 26 8.93 -12.76 5.82
N ARG A 27 8.62 -12.56 4.56
CA ARG A 27 9.21 -13.29 3.43
C ARG A 27 9.50 -12.32 2.30
N GLU A 28 10.73 -12.27 1.85
CA GLU A 28 11.13 -11.52 0.67
C GLU A 28 10.78 -12.30 -0.61
N TYR A 29 10.36 -11.56 -1.62
CA TYR A 29 9.98 -12.10 -2.92
C TYR A 29 10.86 -11.49 -4.02
N PRO A 30 11.09 -12.19 -5.15
CA PRO A 30 11.77 -11.60 -6.29
C PRO A 30 10.98 -10.42 -6.86
N SER A 31 11.68 -9.33 -7.16
CA SER A 31 11.10 -8.20 -7.90
C SER A 31 10.87 -8.57 -9.37
N ILE A 32 9.85 -7.97 -10.00
CA ILE A 32 9.65 -8.01 -11.44
C ILE A 32 10.85 -7.39 -12.19
N GLU A 33 11.57 -6.52 -11.51
CA GLU A 33 12.74 -5.80 -12.01
C GLU A 33 14.06 -6.53 -11.77
N SER A 34 14.03 -7.78 -11.33
CA SER A 34 15.22 -8.55 -10.90
C SER A 34 16.33 -8.73 -11.95
N GLY A 35 16.17 -8.23 -13.16
CA GLY A 35 17.27 -8.08 -14.16
C GLY A 35 17.83 -6.66 -14.25
N TRP A 36 17.22 -5.69 -13.55
CA TRP A 36 17.54 -4.27 -13.57
C TRP A 36 17.76 -3.73 -12.15
N ALA A 37 17.38 -4.53 -11.15
CA ALA A 37 17.47 -4.14 -9.75
C ALA A 37 18.92 -3.90 -9.38
N ARG A 38 19.18 -2.77 -8.76
CA ARG A 38 20.36 -2.56 -7.93
C ARG A 38 20.33 -3.61 -6.83
N ASP A 39 21.49 -3.98 -6.36
CA ASP A 39 21.65 -4.74 -5.13
C ASP A 39 20.77 -4.05 -4.05
N THR A 40 19.67 -4.69 -3.70
CA THR A 40 18.66 -4.13 -2.76
C THR A 40 19.22 -3.93 -1.36
N GLY A 41 20.52 -4.24 -1.17
CA GLY A 41 21.16 -4.27 0.12
C GLY A 41 20.70 -5.48 0.95
N GLU A 42 21.32 -5.66 2.09
CA GLU A 42 20.92 -6.71 3.02
C GLU A 42 19.51 -6.41 3.58
N THR A 43 18.71 -7.46 3.73
CA THR A 43 17.44 -7.36 4.46
C THR A 43 17.71 -6.74 5.84
N PRO A 44 16.96 -5.70 6.25
CA PRO A 44 17.16 -5.10 7.55
C PRO A 44 17.11 -6.12 8.67
N ALA A 45 17.89 -5.89 9.74
CA ALA A 45 17.88 -6.75 10.93
C ALA A 45 16.47 -6.78 11.55
N ASP A 46 16.05 -7.92 12.05
CA ASP A 46 14.75 -8.14 12.70
C ASP A 46 13.55 -7.77 11.80
N PRO A 47 13.36 -8.47 10.68
CA PRO A 47 12.31 -8.17 9.72
C PRO A 47 10.88 -8.43 10.25
N ASP A 48 10.76 -9.19 11.33
CA ASP A 48 9.48 -9.51 11.99
C ASP A 48 9.17 -8.60 13.19
N ARG A 49 9.97 -7.57 13.42
CA ARG A 49 9.80 -6.66 14.54
C ARG A 49 8.41 -6.00 14.55
N HIS A 50 7.75 -6.02 15.69
CA HIS A 50 6.55 -5.20 15.90
C HIS A 50 6.91 -3.72 15.92
N ALA A 51 6.11 -2.89 15.27
CA ALA A 51 6.28 -1.45 15.17
C ALA A 51 4.92 -0.77 15.03
N GLU A 52 4.87 0.52 15.33
CA GLU A 52 3.64 1.34 15.17
C GLU A 52 3.25 1.48 13.70
N PHE A 53 4.26 1.50 12.81
CA PHE A 53 4.04 1.63 11.38
C PHE A 53 4.88 0.64 10.59
N VAL A 54 4.22 -0.05 9.69
CA VAL A 54 4.82 -0.96 8.70
C VAL A 54 4.18 -0.71 7.35
N ILE A 55 4.96 -0.67 6.30
CA ILE A 55 4.45 -0.60 4.93
C ILE A 55 4.04 -2.00 4.50
N GLY A 56 2.75 -2.22 4.27
CA GLY A 56 2.23 -3.44 3.67
C GLY A 56 2.28 -3.35 2.15
N ARG A 57 2.92 -4.30 1.50
CA ARG A 57 2.91 -4.45 0.03
C ARG A 57 1.81 -5.42 -0.37
N LEU A 58 0.74 -4.91 -0.99
CA LEU A 58 -0.40 -5.74 -1.38
C LEU A 58 -0.02 -6.68 -2.53
N MET A 59 -0.11 -7.98 -2.28
CA MET A 59 0.01 -9.03 -3.28
C MET A 59 -1.33 -9.19 -4.02
N PHE A 60 -1.28 -9.37 -5.34
CA PHE A 60 -2.51 -9.53 -6.13
C PHE A 60 -2.30 -10.37 -7.38
N PRO A 61 -3.34 -11.10 -7.83
CA PRO A 61 -3.36 -11.74 -9.15
C PRO A 61 -3.44 -10.67 -10.24
N GLN A 62 -2.71 -10.89 -11.32
CA GLN A 62 -2.69 -9.96 -12.44
C GLN A 62 -3.40 -10.51 -13.67
N THR A 63 -4.04 -9.63 -14.42
CA THR A 63 -4.63 -9.97 -15.71
C THR A 63 -3.54 -10.34 -16.72
N HIS A 64 -3.81 -11.33 -17.57
CA HIS A 64 -2.94 -11.73 -18.67
C HIS A 64 -2.93 -10.73 -19.86
N ARG A 65 -3.61 -9.61 -19.74
CA ARG A 65 -3.62 -8.58 -20.79
C ARG A 65 -2.25 -7.93 -20.89
N ARG A 66 -1.69 -7.90 -22.11
CA ARG A 66 -0.31 -7.50 -22.46
C ARG A 66 0.04 -6.02 -22.21
N TYR A 67 -0.75 -5.24 -21.52
CA TYR A 67 -0.55 -3.78 -21.43
C TYR A 67 0.44 -3.36 -20.34
N VAL A 68 0.71 -4.24 -19.40
CA VAL A 68 1.55 -3.94 -18.27
C VAL A 68 2.92 -4.56 -18.49
N LEU A 69 3.88 -3.70 -18.89
CA LEU A 69 5.34 -3.87 -18.83
C LEU A 69 5.84 -5.32 -18.86
N GLY A 70 5.57 -6.09 -19.93
CA GLY A 70 6.20 -7.40 -20.07
C GLY A 70 5.99 -8.37 -18.89
N ALA A 71 5.14 -8.02 -17.93
CA ALA A 71 4.74 -8.84 -16.79
C ALA A 71 4.01 -10.08 -17.33
N GLY A 72 4.78 -10.96 -17.97
CA GLY A 72 4.31 -12.24 -18.48
C GLY A 72 3.82 -13.06 -17.30
N GLY A 73 2.62 -13.63 -17.44
CA GLY A 73 1.92 -14.39 -16.44
C GLY A 73 2.84 -15.35 -15.67
N GLY A 74 3.10 -15.02 -14.43
CA GLY A 74 3.71 -15.87 -13.42
C GLY A 74 2.71 -16.15 -12.32
N ASP A 75 3.05 -17.10 -11.46
CA ASP A 75 2.34 -17.31 -10.21
C ASP A 75 2.61 -16.12 -9.28
N TRP A 76 1.64 -15.26 -9.11
CA TRP A 76 1.78 -14.05 -8.29
C TRP A 76 2.14 -14.34 -6.82
N HIS A 77 1.81 -15.52 -6.31
CA HIS A 77 2.20 -15.96 -4.96
C HIS A 77 3.73 -16.15 -4.82
N ARG A 78 4.46 -16.17 -5.92
CA ARG A 78 5.91 -16.38 -5.95
C ARG A 78 6.70 -15.10 -6.19
N GLY A 79 6.04 -13.96 -6.38
CA GLY A 79 6.68 -12.70 -6.77
C GLY A 79 7.10 -12.66 -8.23
N GLY A 80 7.91 -11.68 -8.61
CA GLY A 80 8.32 -11.46 -10.00
C GLY A 80 7.15 -11.08 -10.92
N THR A 81 6.10 -10.52 -10.37
CA THR A 81 4.86 -10.13 -11.06
C THR A 81 4.52 -8.67 -10.77
N ALA A 82 3.43 -8.14 -11.31
CA ALA A 82 3.10 -6.71 -11.23
C ALA A 82 3.13 -6.13 -9.81
N TRP A 83 2.72 -6.86 -8.78
CA TRP A 83 2.74 -6.35 -7.41
C TRP A 83 4.15 -6.11 -6.85
N THR A 84 5.18 -6.69 -7.46
CA THR A 84 6.59 -6.50 -7.07
C THR A 84 7.31 -5.42 -7.88
N VAL A 85 6.58 -4.50 -8.53
CA VAL A 85 7.19 -3.29 -9.10
C VAL A 85 7.72 -2.41 -7.97
N ASP A 86 8.88 -1.81 -8.16
CA ASP A 86 9.56 -0.92 -7.18
C ASP A 86 9.84 -1.60 -5.81
N TYR A 87 9.54 -2.87 -5.68
CA TYR A 87 9.67 -3.68 -4.47
C TYR A 87 11.07 -4.32 -4.40
N PRO A 88 11.72 -4.36 -3.25
CA PRO A 88 11.32 -3.76 -1.96
C PRO A 88 11.89 -2.35 -1.74
N ASP A 89 12.63 -1.79 -2.70
CA ASP A 89 13.44 -0.59 -2.55
C ASP A 89 12.61 0.65 -2.21
N ALA A 90 11.48 0.82 -2.89
CA ALA A 90 10.57 1.95 -2.63
C ALA A 90 10.05 1.91 -1.18
N ASP A 91 9.58 0.74 -0.73
CA ASP A 91 9.03 0.54 0.61
C ASP A 91 10.08 0.83 1.70
N ARG A 92 11.27 0.24 1.54
CA ARG A 92 12.40 0.40 2.49
C ARG A 92 12.91 1.85 2.51
N THR A 93 12.89 2.53 1.36
CA THR A 93 13.30 3.94 1.30
C THR A 93 12.31 4.82 2.04
N LEU A 94 11.00 4.67 1.81
CA LEU A 94 9.99 5.42 2.54
C LEU A 94 10.04 5.11 4.05
N ALA A 95 10.18 3.84 4.44
CA ALA A 95 10.30 3.45 5.84
C ALA A 95 11.52 4.12 6.52
N ARG A 96 12.70 4.13 5.87
CA ARG A 96 13.89 4.81 6.38
C ARG A 96 13.68 6.31 6.55
N ILE A 97 13.01 6.95 5.60
CA ILE A 97 12.72 8.39 5.65
C ILE A 97 11.75 8.71 6.80
N LEU A 98 10.67 7.95 6.94
CA LEU A 98 9.72 8.11 8.05
C LEU A 98 10.41 7.95 9.41
N GLY A 99 11.22 6.91 9.60
CA GLY A 99 11.95 6.69 10.85
C GLY A 99 13.00 7.76 11.18
N ARG A 100 13.49 8.49 10.16
CA ARG A 100 14.43 9.62 10.37
C ARG A 100 13.74 10.95 10.62
N LEU A 101 12.57 11.17 10.04
CA LEU A 101 11.88 12.47 10.07
C LEU A 101 10.79 12.55 11.15
N SER A 102 10.45 11.44 11.79
CA SER A 102 9.40 11.38 12.80
C SER A 102 9.84 10.62 14.03
N THR A 103 9.00 10.66 15.07
CA THR A 103 9.14 9.85 16.28
C THR A 103 8.34 8.56 16.22
N ILE A 104 7.72 8.26 15.09
CA ILE A 104 6.96 7.03 14.85
C ILE A 104 7.93 5.84 14.89
N ASP A 105 7.57 4.80 15.61
CA ASP A 105 8.32 3.54 15.58
C ASP A 105 8.03 2.80 14.27
N VAL A 106 8.94 2.91 13.30
CA VAL A 106 8.80 2.36 11.95
C VAL A 106 9.62 1.09 11.80
N ARG A 107 9.00 0.00 11.34
CA ARG A 107 9.74 -1.17 10.86
C ARG A 107 10.35 -0.87 9.49
N LEU A 108 11.67 -1.07 9.37
CA LEU A 108 12.39 -0.74 8.13
C LEU A 108 12.21 -1.77 7.01
N THR A 109 11.59 -2.90 7.33
CA THR A 109 11.25 -3.95 6.39
C THR A 109 9.75 -3.91 6.14
N GLU A 110 9.37 -3.93 4.90
CA GLU A 110 7.99 -4.01 4.42
C GLU A 110 7.34 -5.35 4.82
N GLN A 111 6.04 -5.46 4.61
CA GLN A 111 5.32 -6.73 4.75
C GLN A 111 4.55 -7.05 3.48
N PRO A 112 4.89 -8.10 2.73
CA PRO A 112 4.01 -8.62 1.69
C PRO A 112 2.71 -9.12 2.30
N VAL A 113 1.57 -8.66 1.78
CA VAL A 113 0.23 -8.91 2.33
C VAL A 113 -0.61 -9.63 1.30
N ASN A 114 -1.05 -10.84 1.64
CA ASN A 114 -1.89 -11.68 0.79
C ASN A 114 -3.34 -11.66 1.27
N LEU A 115 -4.26 -11.23 0.41
CA LEU A 115 -5.69 -11.24 0.73
C LEU A 115 -6.32 -12.65 0.76
N ASP A 116 -5.63 -13.69 0.30
CA ASP A 116 -6.10 -15.06 0.45
C ASP A 116 -5.96 -15.54 1.91
N ASP A 117 -5.07 -14.92 2.69
CA ASP A 117 -4.92 -15.18 4.11
C ASP A 117 -6.03 -14.49 4.91
N ASP A 118 -6.57 -15.17 5.92
CA ASP A 118 -7.81 -14.72 6.57
C ASP A 118 -7.73 -13.38 7.30
N ILE A 119 -6.56 -13.05 7.86
CA ILE A 119 -6.42 -11.89 8.76
C ILE A 119 -5.19 -11.02 8.50
N ASP A 120 -4.31 -11.41 7.57
CA ASP A 120 -3.01 -10.74 7.40
C ASP A 120 -3.14 -9.23 7.18
N ALA A 121 -4.04 -8.79 6.30
CA ALA A 121 -4.24 -7.38 6.00
C ALA A 121 -4.57 -6.51 7.23
N TYR A 122 -5.25 -7.05 8.24
CA TYR A 122 -5.72 -6.28 9.40
C TYR A 122 -4.62 -5.88 10.39
N TYR A 123 -3.40 -6.44 10.24
CA TYR A 123 -2.25 -6.03 11.05
C TYR A 123 -1.55 -4.79 10.52
N TRP A 124 -1.85 -4.36 9.29
CA TRP A 124 -1.07 -3.36 8.58
C TRP A 124 -1.95 -2.16 8.22
N PRO A 125 -1.77 -1.00 8.87
CA PRO A 125 -2.65 0.15 8.65
C PRO A 125 -2.51 0.77 7.27
N PHE A 126 -1.34 0.60 6.64
CA PHE A 126 -0.99 1.21 5.36
C PHE A 126 -0.59 0.13 4.35
N LEU A 127 -1.34 0.03 3.27
CA LEU A 127 -1.01 -0.82 2.12
C LEU A 127 -0.63 0.02 0.92
N ILE A 128 0.33 -0.48 0.13
CA ILE A 128 0.66 0.06 -1.19
C ILE A 128 0.51 -1.02 -2.26
N SER A 129 0.07 -0.62 -3.44
CA SER A 129 -0.01 -1.44 -4.62
C SER A 129 0.40 -0.65 -5.85
N GLY A 130 1.44 -1.08 -6.53
CA GLY A 130 1.86 -0.54 -7.84
C GLY A 130 1.22 -1.30 -9.00
N LEU A 131 1.31 -0.75 -10.22
CA LEU A 131 0.77 -1.33 -11.45
C LEU A 131 -0.67 -1.82 -11.34
N VAL A 132 -1.50 -1.10 -10.60
CA VAL A 132 -2.88 -1.49 -10.28
C VAL A 132 -3.80 -1.60 -11.51
N GLY A 133 -3.38 -1.06 -12.64
CA GLY A 133 -4.05 -1.31 -13.94
C GLY A 133 -4.02 -2.78 -14.37
N ALA A 134 -3.14 -3.59 -13.77
CA ALA A 134 -3.05 -5.03 -14.00
C ALA A 134 -3.89 -5.88 -13.04
N TRP A 135 -4.57 -5.31 -12.08
CA TRP A 135 -5.35 -6.05 -11.09
C TRP A 135 -6.36 -7.00 -11.71
N ASP A 136 -6.46 -8.19 -11.13
CA ASP A 136 -7.51 -9.17 -11.41
C ASP A 136 -7.96 -9.80 -10.09
N LEU A 137 -8.41 -8.95 -9.16
CA LEU A 137 -8.88 -9.39 -7.84
C LEU A 137 -10.05 -10.35 -7.97
N THR A 138 -10.06 -11.42 -7.18
CA THR A 138 -11.24 -12.28 -7.03
C THR A 138 -12.31 -11.58 -6.20
N ASP A 139 -13.54 -12.09 -6.23
CA ASP A 139 -14.65 -11.52 -5.44
C ASP A 139 -14.35 -11.65 -3.93
N GLU A 140 -13.70 -12.74 -3.51
CA GLU A 140 -13.28 -12.96 -2.13
C GLU A 140 -12.19 -11.96 -1.70
N GLN A 141 -11.18 -11.76 -2.54
CA GLN A 141 -10.14 -10.74 -2.27
C GLN A 141 -10.73 -9.34 -2.23
N ALA A 142 -11.64 -9.01 -3.13
CA ALA A 142 -12.33 -7.73 -3.14
C ALA A 142 -13.16 -7.51 -1.87
N ALA A 143 -13.86 -8.53 -1.39
CA ALA A 143 -14.63 -8.47 -0.15
C ALA A 143 -13.72 -8.24 1.07
N LYS A 144 -12.59 -8.96 1.17
CA LYS A 144 -11.62 -8.77 2.26
C LYS A 144 -10.97 -7.38 2.22
N LEU A 145 -10.58 -6.92 1.03
CA LEU A 145 -10.03 -5.57 0.87
C LEU A 145 -11.05 -4.49 1.27
N ARG A 146 -12.32 -4.66 0.90
CA ARG A 146 -13.39 -3.77 1.34
C ARG A 146 -13.50 -3.73 2.87
N GLU A 147 -13.54 -4.89 3.50
CA GLU A 147 -13.65 -4.97 4.96
C GLU A 147 -12.45 -4.31 5.65
N TYR A 148 -11.22 -4.57 5.19
CA TYR A 148 -10.00 -3.93 5.65
C TYR A 148 -10.11 -2.40 5.60
N LEU A 149 -10.50 -1.85 4.46
CA LEU A 149 -10.60 -0.41 4.24
C LEU A 149 -11.71 0.24 5.09
N LEU A 150 -12.85 -0.41 5.24
CA LEU A 150 -13.95 0.07 6.09
C LEU A 150 -13.61 0.01 7.59
N ARG A 151 -12.67 -0.84 8.00
CA ARG A 151 -12.20 -0.94 9.39
C ARG A 151 -11.07 0.04 9.74
N GLY A 152 -10.74 0.97 8.86
CA GLY A 152 -9.72 1.98 9.10
C GLY A 152 -8.44 1.80 8.30
N GLY A 153 -8.33 0.76 7.49
CA GLY A 153 -7.18 0.56 6.60
C GLY A 153 -7.06 1.65 5.54
N PHE A 154 -5.85 1.81 5.02
CA PHE A 154 -5.52 2.73 3.93
C PHE A 154 -4.80 1.99 2.82
N LEU A 155 -5.13 2.31 1.57
CA LEU A 155 -4.49 1.75 0.38
C LEU A 155 -4.02 2.85 -0.56
N LEU A 156 -2.74 2.83 -0.91
CA LEU A 156 -2.18 3.63 -2.00
C LEU A 156 -2.15 2.79 -3.28
N CYS A 157 -2.85 3.27 -4.32
CA CYS A 157 -2.87 2.72 -5.68
C CYS A 157 -2.01 3.59 -6.59
N ASP A 158 -0.91 3.05 -7.10
CA ASP A 158 0.14 3.80 -7.79
C ASP A 158 0.60 3.13 -9.10
N SER A 159 1.49 3.79 -9.84
CA SER A 159 2.23 3.28 -11.00
C SER A 159 1.37 2.81 -12.16
N PHE A 160 0.29 3.52 -12.51
CA PHE A 160 -0.54 3.16 -13.67
C PHE A 160 -0.97 4.36 -14.51
N TYR A 161 -1.07 4.15 -15.82
CA TYR A 161 -1.14 5.26 -16.78
C TYR A 161 -2.09 4.98 -17.94
N GLY A 162 -2.85 6.02 -18.29
CA GLY A 162 -3.66 6.04 -19.49
C GLY A 162 -4.97 5.26 -19.37
N THR A 163 -5.78 5.38 -20.40
CA THR A 163 -7.17 4.92 -20.40
C THR A 163 -7.30 3.42 -20.17
N VAL A 164 -6.43 2.63 -20.80
CA VAL A 164 -6.51 1.15 -20.73
C VAL A 164 -6.19 0.63 -19.33
N GLU A 165 -5.15 1.17 -18.68
CA GLU A 165 -4.80 0.76 -17.31
C GLU A 165 -5.83 1.29 -16.30
N TRP A 166 -6.41 2.47 -16.56
CA TRP A 166 -7.53 2.99 -15.78
C TRP A 166 -8.75 2.06 -15.82
N GLU A 167 -9.13 1.59 -17.01
CA GLU A 167 -10.26 0.64 -17.16
C GLU A 167 -10.01 -0.67 -16.41
N GLY A 168 -8.77 -1.19 -16.47
CA GLY A 168 -8.35 -2.37 -15.71
C GLY A 168 -8.48 -2.16 -14.20
N PHE A 169 -7.97 -1.05 -13.69
CA PHE A 169 -8.10 -0.66 -12.29
C PHE A 169 -9.57 -0.54 -11.86
N VAL A 170 -10.37 0.19 -12.64
CA VAL A 170 -11.79 0.42 -12.34
C VAL A 170 -12.58 -0.90 -12.31
N ALA A 171 -12.26 -1.84 -13.19
CA ALA A 171 -12.92 -3.15 -13.20
C ALA A 171 -12.73 -3.91 -11.88
N SER A 172 -11.54 -3.85 -11.28
CA SER A 172 -11.24 -4.50 -10.00
C SER A 172 -11.74 -3.68 -8.81
N ILE A 173 -11.48 -2.37 -8.77
CA ILE A 173 -11.85 -1.54 -7.61
C ILE A 173 -13.38 -1.42 -7.45
N LYS A 174 -14.15 -1.54 -8.52
CA LYS A 174 -15.62 -1.60 -8.46
C LYS A 174 -16.16 -2.89 -7.87
N ARG A 175 -15.39 -3.98 -7.81
CA ARG A 175 -15.75 -5.15 -7.01
C ARG A 175 -15.58 -4.86 -5.52
N VAL A 176 -14.57 -4.06 -5.17
CA VAL A 176 -14.35 -3.63 -3.78
C VAL A 176 -15.43 -2.63 -3.35
N PHE A 177 -15.65 -1.58 -4.14
CA PHE A 177 -16.61 -0.51 -3.86
C PHE A 177 -17.55 -0.26 -5.06
N PRO A 178 -18.59 -1.09 -5.25
CA PRO A 178 -19.58 -0.86 -6.29
C PRO A 178 -20.46 0.38 -6.02
N ASP A 179 -20.56 0.77 -4.76
CA ASP A 179 -21.45 1.76 -4.19
C ASP A 179 -20.78 3.10 -3.87
N ARG A 180 -19.44 3.21 -4.02
CA ARG A 180 -18.71 4.45 -3.72
C ARG A 180 -18.11 5.07 -4.98
N PRO A 181 -18.18 6.41 -5.12
CA PRO A 181 -17.54 7.10 -6.23
C PRO A 181 -16.03 7.18 -6.05
N ILE A 182 -15.31 7.20 -7.17
CA ILE A 182 -13.94 7.70 -7.22
C ILE A 182 -14.05 9.20 -7.48
N ILE A 183 -13.46 10.01 -6.62
CA ILE A 183 -13.49 11.46 -6.72
C ILE A 183 -12.10 12.04 -6.96
N GLU A 184 -12.00 13.17 -7.64
CA GLU A 184 -10.77 13.98 -7.65
C GLU A 184 -10.70 14.72 -6.31
N LEU A 185 -9.57 14.60 -5.59
CA LEU A 185 -9.40 15.29 -4.32
C LEU A 185 -9.16 16.78 -4.55
N PRO A 186 -9.84 17.67 -3.79
CA PRO A 186 -9.57 19.10 -3.86
C PRO A 186 -8.16 19.42 -3.34
N ASP A 187 -7.61 20.54 -3.79
CA ASP A 187 -6.23 20.92 -3.48
C ASP A 187 -6.00 21.16 -1.97
N ASP A 188 -7.03 21.56 -1.25
CA ASP A 188 -7.04 21.83 0.17
C ASP A 188 -7.36 20.61 1.04
N HIS A 189 -7.45 19.40 0.43
CA HIS A 189 -7.75 18.19 1.20
C HIS A 189 -6.64 17.92 2.24
N PRO A 190 -6.99 17.60 3.51
CA PRO A 190 -6.03 17.42 4.61
C PRO A 190 -4.86 16.46 4.32
N ILE A 191 -5.08 15.42 3.52
CA ILE A 191 -4.03 14.45 3.16
C ILE A 191 -2.79 15.10 2.51
N PHE A 192 -2.97 16.26 1.87
CA PHE A 192 -1.88 17.01 1.23
C PHE A 192 -1.21 18.00 2.16
N HIS A 193 -1.71 18.16 3.41
CA HIS A 193 -1.28 19.23 4.32
C HIS A 193 -0.97 18.76 5.76
N VAL A 194 -1.09 17.46 6.04
CA VAL A 194 -0.98 16.93 7.42
C VAL A 194 0.42 17.14 8.04
N VAL A 195 1.48 17.09 7.24
CA VAL A 195 2.86 17.37 7.64
C VAL A 195 3.49 18.41 6.73
N TYR A 196 3.52 18.13 5.44
CA TYR A 196 4.01 19.04 4.41
C TYR A 196 2.85 19.70 3.69
N ASP A 197 2.96 21.01 3.44
CA ASP A 197 1.99 21.78 2.66
C ASP A 197 2.27 21.59 1.17
N LEU A 198 1.58 20.65 0.53
CA LEU A 198 1.80 20.23 -0.86
C LEU A 198 0.77 20.90 -1.79
N LYS A 199 0.89 22.23 -1.99
CA LYS A 199 0.00 23.00 -2.85
C LYS A 199 0.15 22.64 -4.32
N ASP A 200 1.40 22.55 -4.77
CA ASP A 200 1.74 22.17 -6.13
C ASP A 200 2.15 20.71 -6.18
N ARG A 201 1.46 19.94 -6.99
CA ARG A 201 1.69 18.51 -7.15
C ARG A 201 1.89 18.15 -8.62
N PRO A 202 3.04 18.57 -9.21
CA PRO A 202 3.39 18.15 -10.56
C PRO A 202 3.50 16.64 -10.64
N ARG A 203 3.43 16.11 -11.86
CA ARG A 203 3.60 14.68 -12.10
C ARG A 203 4.91 14.19 -11.51
N ILE A 204 4.84 13.03 -10.85
CA ILE A 204 5.99 12.21 -10.51
C ILE A 204 6.15 11.18 -11.64
N PRO A 205 7.21 11.29 -12.45
CA PRO A 205 7.37 10.44 -13.63
C PRO A 205 7.94 9.07 -13.26
N THR A 206 7.71 8.05 -14.08
CA THR A 206 8.49 6.82 -14.03
C THR A 206 9.87 7.03 -14.68
N LEU A 207 10.93 6.44 -14.09
CA LEU A 207 12.30 6.54 -14.57
C LEU A 207 12.43 6.10 -16.05
N GLN A 208 11.74 5.03 -16.43
CA GLN A 208 11.79 4.46 -17.78
C GLN A 208 11.24 5.41 -18.85
N HIS A 209 10.46 6.40 -18.47
CA HIS A 209 9.80 7.34 -19.39
C HIS A 209 10.13 8.81 -19.12
N LEU A 210 11.25 9.11 -18.46
CA LEU A 210 11.66 10.48 -18.10
C LEU A 210 11.58 11.48 -19.26
N PRO A 211 12.03 11.18 -20.49
CA PRO A 211 11.99 12.15 -21.58
C PRO A 211 10.57 12.61 -21.93
N ARG A 212 9.57 11.75 -21.75
CA ARG A 212 8.15 12.05 -21.99
C ARG A 212 7.39 12.38 -20.70
N GLY A 213 7.84 11.84 -19.56
CA GLY A 213 7.26 12.00 -18.25
C GLY A 213 5.99 11.16 -17.99
N TYR A 214 5.53 10.38 -18.98
CA TYR A 214 4.35 9.52 -18.84
C TYR A 214 4.37 8.40 -19.88
N ARG A 215 3.60 7.35 -19.68
CA ARG A 215 3.38 6.28 -20.65
C ARG A 215 1.94 6.25 -21.14
N ASN A 216 1.70 5.52 -22.23
CA ASN A 216 0.41 5.43 -22.91
C ASN A 216 -0.15 6.84 -23.26
N ASP A 217 -1.42 7.06 -23.03
CA ASP A 217 -2.12 8.35 -23.17
C ASP A 217 -2.25 9.12 -21.84
N GLY A 218 -1.53 8.69 -20.79
CA GLY A 218 -1.59 9.23 -19.43
C GLY A 218 -0.89 10.55 -19.23
N SER A 219 -1.23 11.59 -20.03
CA SER A 219 -0.52 12.87 -20.03
C SER A 219 -0.89 13.82 -18.89
N VAL A 220 -1.99 13.59 -18.17
CA VAL A 220 -2.46 14.46 -17.07
C VAL A 220 -2.42 13.67 -15.76
N PRO A 221 -1.67 14.13 -14.75
CA PRO A 221 -1.66 13.50 -13.42
C PRO A 221 -2.98 13.77 -12.70
N HIS A 222 -3.46 12.80 -11.91
CA HIS A 222 -4.66 12.89 -11.12
C HIS A 222 -4.43 12.40 -9.69
N TRP A 223 -5.08 13.07 -8.75
CA TRP A 223 -5.03 12.77 -7.33
C TRP A 223 -6.44 12.42 -6.86
N ARG A 224 -6.81 11.16 -7.00
CA ARG A 224 -8.16 10.66 -6.77
C ARG A 224 -8.25 9.84 -5.49
N ALA A 225 -9.47 9.68 -4.99
CA ALA A 225 -9.70 8.86 -3.81
C ALA A 225 -11.07 8.19 -3.82
N ILE A 226 -11.19 7.17 -2.95
CA ILE A 226 -12.46 6.66 -2.45
C ILE A 226 -12.49 6.98 -0.96
N LEU A 227 -13.56 7.65 -0.52
CA LEU A 227 -13.75 8.09 0.85
C LEU A 227 -14.74 7.18 1.59
N ASP A 228 -14.60 7.12 2.91
CA ASP A 228 -15.62 6.56 3.79
C ASP A 228 -16.74 7.59 4.10
N ASP A 229 -17.63 7.25 5.02
CA ASP A 229 -18.78 8.10 5.38
C ASP A 229 -18.38 9.32 6.21
N ASP A 230 -17.18 9.31 6.80
CA ASP A 230 -16.61 10.43 7.57
C ASP A 230 -15.64 11.28 6.73
N ASN A 231 -15.60 11.08 5.40
CA ASN A 231 -14.69 11.71 4.46
C ASN A 231 -13.20 11.38 4.66
N ARG A 232 -12.87 10.30 5.36
CA ARG A 232 -11.51 9.77 5.43
C ARG A 232 -11.14 9.10 4.10
N VAL A 233 -9.93 9.31 3.62
CA VAL A 233 -9.40 8.61 2.45
C VAL A 233 -9.13 7.16 2.82
N MET A 234 -9.90 6.25 2.24
CA MET A 234 -9.65 4.81 2.29
C MET A 234 -8.69 4.35 1.21
N VAL A 235 -8.89 4.83 -0.02
CA VAL A 235 -8.05 4.51 -1.18
C VAL A 235 -7.55 5.80 -1.78
N MET A 236 -6.24 5.99 -1.76
CA MET A 236 -5.54 7.06 -2.49
C MET A 236 -5.13 6.53 -3.86
N ILE A 237 -5.45 7.25 -4.91
CA ILE A 237 -5.27 6.85 -6.31
C ILE A 237 -4.44 7.89 -7.02
N THR A 238 -3.19 7.56 -7.33
CA THR A 238 -2.22 8.46 -7.96
C THR A 238 -2.11 8.18 -9.46
N TYR A 239 -3.23 8.33 -10.13
CA TYR A 239 -3.37 8.01 -11.54
C TYR A 239 -2.50 8.90 -12.45
N ASN A 240 -1.77 8.30 -13.38
CA ASN A 240 -0.77 8.93 -14.25
C ASN A 240 0.45 9.50 -13.48
N ASN A 241 0.77 8.89 -12.34
CA ASN A 241 1.93 9.17 -11.52
C ASN A 241 2.66 7.88 -11.17
N ASP A 242 3.86 8.02 -10.63
CA ASP A 242 4.70 6.94 -10.13
C ASP A 242 5.44 7.39 -8.86
N ILE A 243 4.71 7.39 -7.74
CA ILE A 243 5.26 7.85 -6.46
C ILE A 243 6.32 6.88 -5.95
N ALA A 244 6.08 5.59 -6.14
CA ALA A 244 6.98 4.53 -5.70
C ALA A 244 8.33 4.61 -6.45
N ASP A 245 8.33 4.92 -7.73
CA ASP A 245 9.56 5.22 -8.50
C ASP A 245 10.33 6.41 -7.90
N GLY A 246 9.61 7.44 -7.44
CA GLY A 246 10.23 8.58 -6.76
C GLY A 246 10.87 8.20 -5.42
N TRP A 247 10.38 7.18 -4.72
CA TRP A 247 11.01 6.63 -3.53
C TRP A 247 12.17 5.72 -3.87
N GLN A 248 11.98 4.78 -4.82
CA GLN A 248 13.00 3.83 -5.26
C GLN A 248 14.26 4.53 -5.78
N HIS A 249 14.05 5.61 -6.52
CA HIS A 249 15.11 6.34 -7.20
C HIS A 249 15.51 7.64 -6.52
N ALA A 250 15.22 7.82 -5.23
CA ALA A 250 15.55 9.03 -4.49
C ALA A 250 17.04 9.38 -4.51
N ASP A 251 17.91 8.38 -4.52
CA ASP A 251 19.37 8.52 -4.56
C ASP A 251 19.95 8.33 -5.98
N ASN A 252 19.11 8.17 -7.00
CA ASN A 252 19.55 7.97 -8.38
C ASN A 252 19.87 9.32 -9.03
N PRO A 253 21.13 9.57 -9.47
CA PRO A 253 21.52 10.86 -10.08
C PRO A 253 20.82 11.15 -11.40
N TYR A 254 20.21 10.17 -12.04
CA TYR A 254 19.46 10.34 -13.28
C TYR A 254 17.98 10.61 -13.06
N TYR A 255 17.48 10.44 -11.83
CA TYR A 255 16.09 10.74 -11.50
C TYR A 255 15.94 12.19 -11.01
N PRO A 256 14.88 12.94 -11.40
CA PRO A 256 14.72 14.34 -11.00
C PRO A 256 14.57 14.48 -9.49
N HIS A 257 15.50 15.19 -8.86
CA HIS A 257 15.49 15.40 -7.40
C HIS A 257 14.22 16.04 -6.87
N GLU A 258 13.63 16.96 -7.63
CA GLU A 258 12.36 17.61 -7.23
C GLU A 258 11.21 16.60 -7.19
N SER A 259 11.15 15.68 -8.18
CA SER A 259 10.15 14.61 -8.20
C SER A 259 10.34 13.62 -7.06
N ALA A 260 11.58 13.21 -6.78
CA ALA A 260 11.90 12.34 -5.63
C ALA A 260 11.52 13.02 -4.29
N ASN A 261 11.89 14.28 -4.11
CA ASN A 261 11.54 15.05 -2.91
C ASN A 261 10.02 15.18 -2.74
N LEU A 262 9.28 15.45 -3.81
CA LEU A 262 7.82 15.51 -3.77
C LEU A 262 7.22 14.16 -3.39
N ALA A 263 7.68 13.08 -4.03
CA ALA A 263 7.25 11.72 -3.74
C ALA A 263 7.46 11.35 -2.26
N LEU A 264 8.64 11.63 -1.71
CA LEU A 264 8.95 11.37 -0.31
C LEU A 264 8.05 12.18 0.65
N ARG A 265 7.83 13.47 0.38
CA ARG A 265 6.92 14.31 1.18
C ARG A 265 5.48 13.81 1.12
N MET A 266 5.02 13.34 -0.04
CA MET A 266 3.71 12.69 -0.19
C MET A 266 3.63 11.42 0.63
N GLY A 267 4.64 10.56 0.56
CA GLY A 267 4.70 9.34 1.36
C GLY A 267 4.62 9.60 2.86
N VAL A 268 5.32 10.63 3.35
CA VAL A 268 5.22 11.06 4.75
C VAL A 268 3.82 11.54 5.09
N ASN A 269 3.22 12.39 4.24
CA ASN A 269 1.84 12.85 4.45
C ASN A 269 0.86 11.68 4.48
N PHE A 270 0.95 10.74 3.57
CA PHE A 270 0.04 9.58 3.51
C PHE A 270 0.18 8.70 4.75
N ALA A 271 1.43 8.43 5.19
CA ALA A 271 1.68 7.64 6.39
C ALA A 271 1.11 8.31 7.65
N VAL A 272 1.38 9.60 7.85
CA VAL A 272 0.86 10.35 9.02
C VAL A 272 -0.66 10.48 8.94
N TYR A 273 -1.23 10.75 7.76
CA TYR A 273 -2.67 10.79 7.56
C TYR A 273 -3.33 9.47 7.99
N THR A 274 -2.76 8.35 7.57
CA THR A 274 -3.26 7.00 7.94
C THR A 274 -3.29 6.77 9.45
N LEU A 275 -2.32 7.31 10.19
CA LEU A 275 -2.23 7.13 11.64
C LEU A 275 -3.09 8.11 12.44
N THR A 276 -3.60 9.18 11.80
CA THR A 276 -4.29 10.27 12.50
C THR A 276 -5.76 10.45 12.08
N HIS A 277 -6.21 9.77 11.07
CA HIS A 277 -7.57 9.82 10.50
C HIS A 277 -8.09 8.40 10.27
#